data_28e9e9b9ba06a223719fd912a1b3bdcb
#
_entry.id   28e9e9b9ba06a223719fd912a1b3bdcb
#
_cell.length_a   1.000
_cell.length_b   1.000
_cell.length_c   1.000
_cell.angle_alpha   90.00
_cell.angle_beta   90.00
_cell.angle_gamma   90.00
#
_symmetry.space_group_name_H-M   'P 1'
#
loop_
_entity.id
_entity.type
_entity.pdbx_description
1 polymer ?
#
loop_
_entity_poly.entity_id
_entity_poly.type
_entity_poly.pdbx_seq_one_letter_code
_entity_poly.pdbx_strand_id
1 'polypeptide(L)'
;ASVKFLNSFKWFRKDLTNIKDLELWEIEEIGFAKVFKESIVNKLGKLPCQRGKTIVNLFLEPSTRTRNAFEMSAYRLGADVLSVNSSASSITKGETLKDTAKNLEAITADMIIIRHSAAGAAKYLAERLRIPVINAGDGAHAHPTQ
;
A
#
# COMPACT_ATOMS: atom_id res chain seq x y z
N ALA A 1 22.34 14.82 4.27
CA ALA A 1 21.54 14.68 5.52
C ALA A 1 20.43 13.63 5.41
N SER A 2 19.94 13.35 4.20
CA SER A 2 18.73 12.55 4.01
C SER A 2 18.92 11.02 4.12
N VAL A 3 20.08 10.49 3.75
CA VAL A 3 20.32 9.02 3.69
C VAL A 3 20.52 8.41 5.08
N LYS A 4 21.10 9.15 6.02
CA LYS A 4 21.26 8.66 7.41
C LYS A 4 19.92 8.54 8.14
N PHE A 5 18.93 9.34 7.77
CA PHE A 5 17.60 9.31 8.39
C PHE A 5 16.80 8.06 8.01
N LEU A 6 16.94 7.59 6.77
CA LEU A 6 16.23 6.40 6.28
C LEU A 6 16.68 5.10 6.96
N ASN A 7 17.92 5.05 7.46
CA ASN A 7 18.44 3.89 8.16
C ASN A 7 18.01 3.81 9.65
N SER A 8 17.35 4.82 10.18
CA SER A 8 16.84 4.83 11.55
C SER A 8 15.40 4.35 11.68
N PHE A 9 14.70 4.18 10.58
CA PHE A 9 13.33 3.66 10.56
C PHE A 9 13.30 2.18 10.93
N LYS A 10 12.73 1.87 12.09
CA LYS A 10 12.56 0.50 12.59
C LYS A 10 11.11 0.07 12.47
N TRP A 11 10.61 -0.05 11.26
CA TRP A 11 9.30 -0.65 11.03
C TRP A 11 9.44 -2.17 10.90
N PHE A 12 8.86 -2.90 11.84
CA PHE A 12 8.99 -4.37 11.89
C PHE A 12 7.75 -5.11 11.40
N ARG A 13 6.65 -4.40 11.17
CA ARG A 13 5.43 -5.02 10.66
C ARG A 13 5.53 -5.22 9.16
N LYS A 14 5.05 -6.36 8.71
CA LYS A 14 4.90 -6.64 7.28
C LYS A 14 3.73 -5.82 6.70
N ASP A 15 2.61 -5.76 7.43
CA ASP A 15 1.33 -5.27 6.94
C ASP A 15 0.81 -4.05 7.72
N LEU A 16 -0.04 -3.27 7.05
CA LEU A 16 -0.82 -2.19 7.67
C LEU A 16 -2.30 -2.39 7.33
N THR A 17 -2.99 -3.19 8.13
CA THR A 17 -4.39 -3.56 7.91
C THR A 17 -5.37 -2.83 8.80
N ASN A 18 -4.97 -2.46 10.01
CA ASN A 18 -5.80 -1.72 10.96
C ASN A 18 -4.92 -0.87 11.88
N ILE A 19 -5.33 0.36 12.14
CA ILE A 19 -4.63 1.27 13.07
C ILE A 19 -4.66 0.76 14.52
N LYS A 20 -5.68 0.01 14.90
CA LYS A 20 -5.82 -0.56 16.24
C LYS A 20 -4.77 -1.63 16.58
N ASP A 21 -4.13 -2.19 15.56
CA ASP A 21 -3.08 -3.20 15.72
C ASP A 21 -1.71 -2.56 15.97
N LEU A 22 -1.60 -1.23 15.88
CA LEU A 22 -0.35 -0.49 16.02
C LEU A 22 -0.11 -0.05 17.46
N GLU A 23 1.15 -0.13 17.87
CA GLU A 23 1.64 0.51 19.07
C GLU A 23 1.80 2.03 18.89
N LEU A 24 1.80 2.79 19.96
CA LEU A 24 1.90 4.25 19.90
C LEU A 24 3.13 4.72 19.11
N TRP A 25 4.27 4.10 19.34
CA TRP A 25 5.53 4.46 18.67
C TRP A 25 5.46 4.16 17.15
N GLU A 26 4.70 3.14 16.72
CA GLU A 26 4.49 2.84 15.30
C GLU A 26 3.63 3.91 14.62
N ILE A 27 2.64 4.45 15.35
CA ILE A 27 1.81 5.57 14.88
C ILE A 27 2.67 6.84 14.75
N GLU A 28 3.55 7.09 15.72
CA GLU A 28 4.50 8.21 15.67
C GLU A 28 5.45 8.07 14.47
N GLU A 29 5.94 6.86 14.19
CA GLU A 29 6.79 6.58 13.02
C GLU A 29 6.06 6.90 11.69
N ILE A 30 4.77 6.57 11.56
CA ILE A 30 3.96 6.97 10.39
C ILE A 30 3.94 8.49 10.23
N GLY A 31 3.95 9.25 11.33
CA GLY A 31 4.02 10.71 11.32
C GLY A 31 5.24 11.27 10.59
N PHE A 32 6.33 10.52 10.51
CA PHE A 32 7.51 10.91 9.70
C PHE A 32 7.25 10.96 8.21
N ALA A 33 6.11 10.46 7.72
CA ALA A 33 5.67 10.66 6.33
C ALA A 33 5.62 12.16 5.95
N LYS A 34 5.43 13.03 6.93
CA LYS A 34 5.50 14.48 6.74
C LYS A 34 6.86 14.94 6.19
N VAL A 35 7.95 14.36 6.66
CA VAL A 35 9.32 14.66 6.18
C VAL A 35 9.47 14.31 4.71
N PHE A 36 8.95 13.15 4.27
CA PHE A 36 8.94 12.77 2.86
C PHE A 36 8.11 13.73 2.02
N LYS A 37 6.92 14.09 2.50
CA LYS A 37 6.05 15.06 1.83
C LYS A 37 6.74 16.41 1.65
N GLU A 38 7.36 16.93 2.68
CA GLU A 38 8.09 18.19 2.64
C GLU A 38 9.28 18.14 1.66
N SER A 39 10.03 17.03 1.66
CA SER A 39 11.14 16.82 0.74
C SER A 39 10.67 16.81 -0.72
N ILE A 40 9.53 16.18 -1.01
CA ILE A 40 8.95 16.12 -2.35
C ILE A 40 8.44 17.51 -2.78
N VAL A 41 7.73 18.22 -1.90
CA VAL A 41 7.18 19.55 -2.17
C VAL A 41 8.29 20.58 -2.35
N ASN A 42 9.39 20.50 -1.58
CA ASN A 42 10.53 21.40 -1.65
C ASN A 42 11.50 21.10 -2.81
N LYS A 43 10.99 20.52 -3.91
CA LYS A 43 11.66 20.37 -5.22
C LYS A 43 12.70 19.26 -5.36
N LEU A 44 12.77 18.32 -4.45
CA LEU A 44 13.57 17.11 -4.67
C LEU A 44 12.92 16.14 -5.67
N GLY A 45 11.66 16.39 -6.06
CA GLY A 45 10.93 15.59 -7.05
C GLY A 45 10.66 14.18 -6.59
N LYS A 46 11.27 13.21 -7.27
CA LYS A 46 11.22 11.80 -6.88
C LYS A 46 12.31 11.46 -5.87
N LEU A 47 11.96 10.67 -4.86
CA LEU A 47 12.90 10.03 -3.94
C LEU A 47 13.14 8.58 -4.40
N PRO A 48 14.37 8.07 -4.40
CA PRO A 48 14.66 6.71 -4.90
C PRO A 48 14.44 5.61 -3.86
N CYS A 49 13.65 5.86 -2.81
CA CYS A 49 13.48 4.96 -1.66
C CYS A 49 12.92 3.58 -2.03
N GLN A 50 12.08 3.53 -3.07
CA GLN A 50 11.41 2.32 -3.54
C GLN A 50 11.82 1.94 -4.97
N ARG A 51 13.00 2.39 -5.41
CA ARG A 51 13.52 2.06 -6.73
C ARG A 51 13.67 0.56 -6.90
N GLY A 52 13.17 0.03 -8.02
CA GLY A 52 13.19 -1.41 -8.32
C GLY A 52 12.10 -2.22 -7.61
N LYS A 53 11.18 -1.56 -6.88
CA LYS A 53 10.02 -2.19 -6.27
C LYS A 53 8.77 -1.96 -7.11
N THR A 54 7.91 -2.98 -7.17
CA THR A 54 6.60 -2.91 -7.83
C THR A 54 5.50 -2.90 -6.79
N ILE A 55 4.70 -1.84 -6.79
CA ILE A 55 3.54 -1.67 -5.90
C ILE A 55 2.28 -1.87 -6.72
N VAL A 56 1.41 -2.76 -6.26
CA VAL A 56 0.13 -3.03 -6.90
C VAL A 56 -0.99 -2.34 -6.13
N ASN A 57 -1.74 -1.47 -6.81
CA ASN A 57 -2.99 -0.92 -6.34
C ASN A 57 -4.16 -1.82 -6.79
N LEU A 58 -4.66 -2.65 -5.88
CA LEU A 58 -5.79 -3.54 -6.12
C LEU A 58 -7.07 -2.90 -5.59
N PHE A 59 -7.73 -2.10 -6.42
CA PHE A 59 -8.91 -1.35 -6.05
C PHE A 59 -10.18 -2.01 -6.61
N LEU A 60 -10.85 -2.79 -5.76
CA LEU A 60 -12.06 -3.54 -6.11
C LEU A 60 -13.35 -2.83 -5.67
N GLU A 61 -13.21 -1.68 -5.07
CA GLU A 61 -14.26 -0.71 -4.79
C GLU A 61 -13.87 0.64 -5.39
N PRO A 62 -14.78 1.36 -6.05
CA PRO A 62 -14.47 2.65 -6.68
C PRO A 62 -13.97 3.68 -5.66
N SER A 63 -12.80 4.23 -5.88
CA SER A 63 -12.26 5.35 -5.11
C SER A 63 -11.12 6.01 -5.88
N THR A 64 -11.47 6.95 -6.75
CA THR A 64 -10.51 7.66 -7.59
C THR A 64 -9.48 8.43 -6.77
N ARG A 65 -9.94 9.17 -5.74
CA ARG A 65 -9.05 9.99 -4.89
C ARG A 65 -8.02 9.13 -4.16
N THR A 66 -8.45 8.08 -3.48
CA THR A 66 -7.56 7.21 -2.70
C THR A 66 -6.60 6.46 -3.62
N ARG A 67 -7.09 5.91 -4.73
CA ARG A 67 -6.25 5.25 -5.72
C ARG A 67 -5.15 6.18 -6.24
N ASN A 68 -5.53 7.36 -6.69
CA ASN A 68 -4.58 8.33 -7.23
C ASN A 68 -3.57 8.80 -6.18
N ALA A 69 -3.96 8.94 -4.92
CA ALA A 69 -3.06 9.29 -3.83
C ALA A 69 -1.98 8.22 -3.62
N PHE A 70 -2.37 6.95 -3.57
CA PHE A 70 -1.41 5.85 -3.44
C PHE A 70 -0.52 5.70 -4.68
N GLU A 71 -1.09 5.79 -5.88
CA GLU A 71 -0.33 5.77 -7.13
C GLU A 71 0.74 6.85 -7.16
N MET A 72 0.34 8.08 -6.87
CA MET A 72 1.26 9.22 -6.87
C MET A 72 2.33 9.08 -5.79
N SER A 73 1.97 8.60 -4.60
CA SER A 73 2.92 8.37 -3.51
C SER A 73 3.99 7.34 -3.89
N ALA A 74 3.57 6.20 -4.43
CA ALA A 74 4.47 5.15 -4.89
C ALA A 74 5.40 5.65 -6.00
N TYR A 75 4.85 6.36 -6.98
CA TYR A 75 5.61 6.97 -8.07
C TYR A 75 6.65 7.99 -7.56
N ARG A 76 6.27 8.84 -6.60
CA ARG A 76 7.15 9.84 -6.00
C ARG A 76 8.28 9.22 -5.16
N LEU A 77 8.08 8.02 -4.64
CA LEU A 77 9.10 7.23 -3.95
C LEU A 77 9.95 6.36 -4.89
N GLY A 78 9.75 6.47 -6.21
CA GLY A 78 10.55 5.79 -7.23
C GLY A 78 10.13 4.36 -7.53
N ALA A 79 8.96 3.90 -7.02
CA ALA A 79 8.43 2.58 -7.33
C ALA A 79 7.79 2.52 -8.72
N ASP A 80 7.75 1.32 -9.29
CA ASP A 80 6.84 1.01 -10.38
C ASP A 80 5.45 0.72 -9.82
N VAL A 81 4.40 1.15 -10.52
CA VAL A 81 3.02 1.03 -10.05
C VAL A 81 2.17 0.28 -11.07
N LEU A 82 1.47 -0.74 -10.60
CA LEU A 82 0.45 -1.44 -11.37
C LEU A 82 -0.91 -1.23 -10.69
N SER A 83 -1.86 -0.63 -11.41
CA SER A 83 -3.22 -0.44 -10.91
C SER A 83 -4.17 -1.45 -11.53
N VAL A 84 -4.88 -2.19 -10.68
CA VAL A 84 -5.88 -3.19 -11.04
C VAL A 84 -7.24 -2.73 -10.52
N ASN A 85 -8.22 -2.64 -11.41
CA ASN A 85 -9.58 -2.20 -11.10
C ASN A 85 -10.58 -3.34 -11.28
N SER A 86 -11.72 -3.26 -10.57
CA SER A 86 -12.79 -4.24 -10.63
C SER A 86 -13.33 -4.49 -12.05
N SER A 87 -13.38 -3.47 -12.89
CA SER A 87 -13.89 -3.57 -14.26
C SER A 87 -12.96 -4.30 -15.24
N ALA A 88 -11.68 -4.40 -14.92
CA ALA A 88 -10.65 -5.00 -15.77
C ALA A 88 -10.11 -6.32 -15.23
N SER A 89 -10.55 -6.77 -14.05
CA SER A 89 -9.97 -7.93 -13.37
C SER A 89 -10.73 -9.21 -13.62
N SER A 90 -10.01 -10.32 -13.62
CA SER A 90 -10.55 -11.69 -13.68
C SER A 90 -11.50 -12.04 -12.52
N ILE A 91 -11.55 -11.20 -11.47
CA ILE A 91 -12.49 -11.34 -10.34
C ILE A 91 -13.94 -11.27 -10.81
N THR A 92 -14.22 -10.47 -11.84
CA THR A 92 -15.54 -10.44 -12.51
C THR A 92 -15.85 -11.72 -13.26
N LYS A 93 -14.87 -12.60 -13.48
CA LYS A 93 -14.99 -13.88 -14.16
C LYS A 93 -14.98 -15.09 -13.22
N GLY A 94 -15.17 -14.88 -11.91
CA GLY A 94 -15.24 -15.95 -10.91
C GLY A 94 -13.90 -16.35 -10.27
N GLU A 95 -12.81 -15.62 -10.56
CA GLU A 95 -11.55 -15.78 -9.84
C GLU A 95 -11.69 -15.25 -8.39
N THR A 96 -11.12 -15.96 -7.42
CA THR A 96 -11.16 -15.51 -6.02
C THR A 96 -10.17 -14.38 -5.77
N LEU A 97 -10.47 -13.52 -4.78
CA LEU A 97 -9.57 -12.47 -4.33
C LEU A 97 -8.16 -13.02 -4.00
N LYS A 98 -8.11 -14.18 -3.33
CA LYS A 98 -6.86 -14.85 -2.99
C LYS A 98 -6.07 -15.25 -4.24
N ASP A 99 -6.71 -15.80 -5.24
CA ASP A 99 -6.04 -16.26 -6.46
C ASP A 99 -5.48 -15.07 -7.25
N THR A 100 -6.27 -14.01 -7.38
CA THR A 100 -5.79 -12.76 -7.99
C THR A 100 -4.55 -12.22 -7.27
N ALA A 101 -4.60 -12.14 -5.93
CA ALA A 101 -3.50 -11.60 -5.15
C ALA A 101 -2.25 -12.51 -5.21
N LYS A 102 -2.43 -13.83 -5.21
CA LYS A 102 -1.33 -14.80 -5.39
C LYS A 102 -0.69 -14.69 -6.77
N ASN A 103 -1.47 -14.48 -7.80
CA ASN A 103 -0.95 -14.26 -9.16
C ASN A 103 -0.14 -12.97 -9.23
N LEU A 104 -0.62 -11.88 -8.61
CA LEU A 104 0.11 -10.62 -8.54
C LEU A 104 1.42 -10.75 -7.75
N GLU A 105 1.43 -11.50 -6.65
CA GLU A 105 2.64 -11.82 -5.90
C GLU A 105 3.64 -12.61 -6.75
N ALA A 106 3.17 -13.58 -7.53
CA ALA A 106 4.00 -14.40 -8.41
C ALA A 106 4.60 -13.62 -9.59
N ILE A 107 3.91 -12.58 -10.07
CA ILE A 107 4.36 -11.75 -11.20
C ILE A 107 5.36 -10.67 -10.78
N THR A 108 5.80 -10.59 -9.55
CA THR A 108 6.78 -9.61 -9.07
C THR A 108 6.24 -8.45 -8.22
N ALA A 109 5.02 -8.50 -7.72
CA ALA A 109 4.57 -7.50 -6.77
C ALA A 109 5.38 -7.56 -5.47
N ASP A 110 5.91 -6.44 -5.04
CA ASP A 110 6.63 -6.30 -3.77
C ASP A 110 5.72 -5.84 -2.63
N MET A 111 4.56 -5.26 -2.97
CA MET A 111 3.55 -4.79 -2.03
C MET A 111 2.19 -4.73 -2.73
N ILE A 112 1.14 -5.02 -2.00
CA ILE A 112 -0.25 -4.81 -2.45
C ILE A 112 -0.93 -3.78 -1.56
N ILE A 113 -1.54 -2.79 -2.21
CA ILE A 113 -2.45 -1.83 -1.58
C ILE A 113 -3.86 -2.22 -2.02
N ILE A 114 -4.69 -2.64 -1.08
CA ILE A 114 -6.04 -3.14 -1.38
C ILE A 114 -7.14 -2.21 -0.88
N ARG A 115 -8.13 -1.96 -1.73
CA ARG A 115 -9.43 -1.44 -1.34
C ARG A 115 -10.53 -2.41 -1.76
N HIS A 116 -11.37 -2.81 -0.80
CA HIS A 116 -12.42 -3.80 -0.99
C HIS A 116 -13.68 -3.42 -0.21
N SER A 117 -14.85 -3.82 -0.68
CA SER A 117 -16.12 -3.56 0.01
C SER A 117 -16.32 -4.43 1.26
N ALA A 118 -15.71 -5.61 1.32
CA ALA A 118 -15.87 -6.54 2.43
C ALA A 118 -14.90 -6.21 3.58
N ALA A 119 -15.43 -6.05 4.77
CA ALA A 119 -14.65 -5.92 5.99
C ALA A 119 -13.72 -7.13 6.19
N GLY A 120 -12.47 -6.85 6.58
CA GLY A 120 -11.46 -7.88 6.80
C GLY A 120 -10.73 -8.41 5.55
N ALA A 121 -11.07 -7.93 4.35
CA ALA A 121 -10.43 -8.38 3.11
C ALA A 121 -8.91 -8.15 3.12
N ALA A 122 -8.45 -7.00 3.59
CA ALA A 122 -7.02 -6.70 3.69
C ALA A 122 -6.30 -7.64 4.67
N LYS A 123 -6.88 -7.90 5.83
CA LYS A 123 -6.33 -8.84 6.81
C LYS A 123 -6.30 -10.26 6.26
N TYR A 124 -7.37 -10.67 5.58
CA TYR A 124 -7.44 -11.98 4.93
C TYR A 124 -6.29 -12.20 3.94
N LEU A 125 -5.95 -11.19 3.13
CA LEU A 125 -4.81 -11.26 2.22
C LEU A 125 -3.48 -11.22 2.97
N ALA A 126 -3.34 -10.35 3.97
CA ALA A 126 -2.12 -10.21 4.75
C ALA A 126 -1.65 -11.52 5.38
N GLU A 127 -2.60 -12.34 5.83
CA GLU A 127 -2.33 -13.66 6.42
C GLU A 127 -1.90 -14.73 5.40
N ARG A 128 -2.14 -14.50 4.11
CA ARG A 128 -1.94 -15.49 3.02
C ARG A 128 -0.83 -15.13 2.04
N LEU A 129 -0.42 -13.87 2.00
CA LEU A 129 0.63 -13.38 1.14
C LEU A 129 1.94 -13.22 1.92
N ARG A 130 3.06 -13.40 1.23
CA ARG A 130 4.39 -13.13 1.78
C ARG A 130 4.76 -11.67 1.73
N ILE A 131 4.25 -10.96 0.72
CA ILE A 131 4.49 -9.53 0.52
C ILE A 131 3.62 -8.67 1.45
N PRO A 132 4.05 -7.44 1.77
CA PRO A 132 3.28 -6.49 2.55
C PRO A 132 1.91 -6.18 1.93
N VAL A 133 0.91 -6.03 2.79
CA VAL A 133 -0.44 -5.59 2.43
C VAL A 133 -0.81 -4.32 3.21
N ILE A 134 -1.22 -3.29 2.47
CA ILE A 134 -1.76 -2.05 3.03
C ILE A 134 -3.26 -1.98 2.75
N ASN A 135 -4.05 -1.74 3.78
CA ASN A 135 -5.49 -1.53 3.68
C ASN A 135 -5.78 -0.08 3.26
N ALA A 136 -6.36 0.10 2.08
CA ALA A 136 -6.83 1.39 1.56
C ALA A 136 -8.35 1.58 1.70
N GLY A 137 -8.96 0.82 2.61
CA GLY A 137 -10.37 0.80 2.93
C GLY A 137 -11.01 -0.56 2.69
N ASP A 138 -11.66 -1.12 3.71
CA ASP A 138 -12.41 -2.35 3.64
C ASP A 138 -13.86 -2.17 4.16
N GLY A 139 -14.68 -1.59 3.32
CA GLY A 139 -16.07 -1.25 3.65
C GLY A 139 -16.16 -0.21 4.77
N ALA A 140 -16.97 -0.49 5.79
CA ALA A 140 -17.13 0.36 6.96
C ALA A 140 -16.18 0.02 8.12
N HIS A 141 -15.19 -0.83 7.91
CA HIS A 141 -14.36 -1.39 8.97
C HIS A 141 -13.11 -0.55 9.26
N ALA A 142 -12.20 -0.41 8.32
CA ALA A 142 -10.92 0.26 8.56
C ALA A 142 -10.35 0.94 7.31
N HIS A 143 -9.68 2.05 7.55
CA HIS A 143 -8.86 2.75 6.56
C HIS A 143 -7.66 3.38 7.31
N PRO A 144 -6.62 2.61 7.61
CA PRO A 144 -5.56 3.01 8.55
C PRO A 144 -4.74 4.22 8.11
N THR A 145 -4.79 4.61 6.85
CA THR A 145 -4.07 5.79 6.32
C THR A 145 -4.91 7.08 6.36
N GLN A 146 -6.17 7.02 6.74
CA GLN A 146 -7.08 8.16 7.00
C GLN A 146 -7.31 8.38 8.48
#